data_e097fe37e535134b88916e6bfa0c90d0
#
_entry.id   e097fe37e535134b88916e6bfa0c90d0
#
_cell.length_a   1.000
_cell.length_b   1.000
_cell.length_c   1.000
_cell.angle_alpha   90.00
_cell.angle_beta   90.00
_cell.angle_gamma   90.00
#
_symmetry.space_group_name_H-M   'P 1'
#
loop_
_entity.id
_entity.type
_entity.pdbx_description
1 polymer ?
#
loop_
_entity_poly.entity_id
_entity_poly.type
_entity_poly.pdbx_seq_one_letter_code
_entity_poly.pdbx_strand_id
1 'polypeptide(L)' 'MNKVTFTRVKQQSLPNLYVGKKDGVTVGFIYKPTDSKSDKNAWRCYVGIGDSAKFLHHTWKKDVAMMGVVLAVNNNIN' A
#
# COMPACT_ATOMS: atom_id res chain seq x y z
N MET A 1 17.54 1.80 10.69
CA MET A 1 17.04 2.50 9.50
C MET A 1 15.56 2.31 9.36
N ASN A 2 14.86 3.37 9.14
CA ASN A 2 13.40 3.34 9.08
C ASN A 2 12.92 3.25 7.63
N LYS A 3 13.47 2.31 6.91
CA LYS A 3 13.17 2.18 5.50
C LYS A 3 12.10 1.14 5.26
N VAL A 4 11.07 1.52 4.53
CA VAL A 4 10.02 0.59 4.15
C VAL A 4 10.36 0.01 2.79
N THR A 5 10.34 -1.29 2.69
CA THR A 5 10.63 -2.01 1.47
C THR A 5 9.36 -2.65 0.94
N PHE A 6 9.07 -2.43 -0.33
CA PHE A 6 7.87 -2.98 -0.96
C PHE A 6 8.20 -4.20 -1.79
N THR A 7 7.42 -5.25 -1.60
CA THR A 7 7.57 -6.50 -2.32
C THR A 7 6.26 -6.84 -3.00
N ARG A 8 6.34 -7.20 -4.28
CA ARG A 8 5.15 -7.59 -5.01
C ARG A 8 4.68 -8.96 -4.56
N VAL A 9 3.40 -9.07 -4.29
CA VAL A 9 2.79 -10.32 -3.88
C VAL A 9 1.81 -10.74 -4.95
N LYS A 10 1.95 -11.96 -5.45
CA LYS A 10 1.05 -12.46 -6.48
C LYS A 10 -0.16 -13.11 -5.83
N GLN A 11 -1.30 -12.53 -6.05
CA GLN A 11 -2.57 -13.10 -5.64
C GLN A 11 -3.55 -13.00 -6.79
N GLN A 12 -4.40 -14.01 -6.92
CA GLN A 12 -5.36 -14.02 -8.01
C GLN A 12 -6.34 -12.86 -7.93
N SER A 13 -6.76 -12.52 -6.74
CA SER A 13 -7.74 -11.45 -6.55
C SER A 13 -7.11 -10.07 -6.54
N LEU A 14 -5.81 -9.98 -6.32
CA LEU A 14 -5.12 -8.68 -6.24
C LEU A 14 -3.79 -8.77 -6.98
N PRO A 15 -3.83 -8.76 -8.32
CA PRO A 15 -2.61 -8.98 -9.10
C PRO A 15 -1.58 -7.87 -8.97
N ASN A 16 -1.97 -6.70 -8.53
CA ASN A 16 -1.05 -5.57 -8.40
C ASN A 16 -0.85 -5.19 -6.94
N LEU A 17 -0.65 -6.18 -6.10
CA LEU A 17 -0.48 -5.97 -4.66
C LEU A 17 0.99 -5.86 -4.30
N TYR A 18 1.36 -4.82 -3.59
CA TYR A 18 2.69 -4.64 -3.03
C TYR A 18 2.57 -4.48 -1.52
N VAL A 19 3.34 -5.27 -0.79
CA VAL A 19 3.33 -5.23 0.66
C VAL A 19 4.56 -4.48 1.14
N GLY A 20 4.36 -3.52 2.01
CA GLY A 20 5.44 -2.74 2.58
C GLY A 20 5.88 -3.30 3.91
N LYS A 21 7.18 -3.46 4.08
CA LYS A 21 7.75 -3.99 5.31
C LYS A 21 8.82 -3.06 5.85
N LYS A 22 8.86 -2.97 7.16
CA LYS A 22 9.88 -2.21 7.87
C LYS A 22 10.48 -3.14 8.91
N ASP A 23 11.78 -3.39 8.77
CA ASP A 23 12.49 -4.30 9.68
C ASP A 23 11.85 -5.70 9.70
N GLY A 24 11.39 -6.14 8.54
CA GLY A 24 10.80 -7.46 8.41
C GLY A 24 9.35 -7.57 8.83
N VAL A 25 8.76 -6.48 9.30
CA VAL A 25 7.38 -6.45 9.75
C VAL A 25 6.51 -5.73 8.72
N THR A 26 5.40 -6.34 8.36
CA THR A 26 4.47 -5.71 7.43
C THR A 26 3.83 -4.49 8.10
N VAL A 27 3.96 -3.35 7.45
CA VAL A 27 3.44 -2.09 8.00
C VAL A 27 2.38 -1.46 7.13
N GLY A 28 2.18 -1.96 5.93
CA GLY A 28 1.16 -1.43 5.06
C GLY A 28 1.20 -2.10 3.71
N PHE A 29 0.35 -1.65 2.81
CA PHE A 29 0.32 -2.23 1.47
C PHE A 29 -0.34 -1.24 0.51
N ILE A 30 -0.06 -1.47 -0.78
CA ILE A 30 -0.72 -0.74 -1.85
C ILE A 30 -1.21 -1.75 -2.87
N TYR A 31 -2.29 -1.43 -3.56
CA TYR A 31 -2.73 -2.27 -4.65
C TYR A 31 -3.50 -1.43 -5.66
N LYS A 32 -3.60 -1.97 -6.87
CA LYS A 32 -4.33 -1.33 -7.95
C LYS A 32 -5.42 -2.27 -8.42
N PRO A 33 -6.69 -1.90 -8.28
CA PRO A 33 -7.77 -2.73 -8.80
C PRO A 33 -7.67 -2.89 -10.32
N THR A 34 -8.12 -4.01 -10.81
CA THR A 34 -8.10 -4.28 -12.24
C THR A 34 -9.47 -4.13 -12.88
N ASP A 35 -10.39 -3.52 -12.19
CA ASP A 35 -11.73 -3.30 -12.70
C ASP A 35 -11.67 -2.28 -13.83
N SER A 36 -11.99 -2.72 -15.03
CA SER A 36 -11.91 -1.87 -16.21
C SER A 36 -13.09 -0.95 -16.37
N LYS A 37 -14.08 -1.09 -15.52
CA LYS A 37 -15.31 -0.31 -15.71
C LYS A 37 -15.30 1.04 -15.06
N SER A 38 -14.20 1.43 -14.46
CA SER A 38 -14.28 2.67 -13.72
C SER A 38 -12.97 3.37 -13.72
N ASP A 39 -13.05 4.62 -13.44
CA ASP A 39 -11.91 5.46 -13.14
C ASP A 39 -11.31 5.08 -11.81
N LYS A 40 -11.56 3.87 -11.33
CA LYS A 40 -11.06 3.40 -10.07
C LYS A 40 -9.81 2.56 -10.22
N ASN A 41 -9.12 2.72 -11.32
CA ASN A 41 -7.84 2.06 -11.53
C ASN A 41 -6.70 2.75 -10.79
N ALA A 42 -7.05 3.62 -9.86
CA ALA A 42 -6.05 4.29 -9.07
C ALA A 42 -5.44 3.34 -8.04
N TRP A 43 -4.17 3.56 -7.73
CA TRP A 43 -3.53 2.85 -6.65
C TRP A 43 -4.12 3.27 -5.33
N ARG A 44 -4.32 2.32 -4.46
CA ARG A 44 -4.85 2.56 -3.12
C ARG A 44 -3.80 2.17 -2.11
N CYS A 45 -3.58 3.00 -1.11
CA CYS A 45 -2.58 2.71 -0.10
C CYS A 45 -3.22 2.62 1.28
N TYR A 46 -2.69 1.67 2.04
CA TYR A 46 -3.16 1.38 3.38
C TYR A 46 -1.98 1.30 4.32
N VAL A 47 -2.19 1.67 5.57
CA VAL A 47 -1.21 1.45 6.62
C VAL A 47 -1.80 0.46 7.61
N GLY A 48 -0.96 -0.48 8.08
CA GLY A 48 -1.40 -1.55 8.95
C GLY A 48 -1.69 -2.82 8.17
N ILE A 49 -2.18 -3.84 8.85
CA ILE A 49 -2.52 -5.11 8.24
C ILE A 49 -3.83 -5.63 8.80
N GLY A 50 -4.49 -6.51 8.02
CA GLY A 50 -5.70 -7.16 8.47
C GLY A 50 -6.76 -6.17 8.90
N ASP A 51 -7.36 -6.45 10.03
CA ASP A 51 -8.43 -5.60 10.54
C ASP A 51 -7.94 -4.24 10.99
N SER A 52 -6.64 -4.11 11.18
CA SER A 52 -6.03 -2.83 11.58
C SER A 52 -5.69 -1.95 10.39
N ALA A 53 -5.84 -2.45 9.19
CA ALA A 53 -5.47 -1.69 8.01
C ALA A 53 -6.35 -0.46 7.88
N LYS A 54 -5.71 0.68 7.66
CA LYS A 54 -6.41 1.94 7.52
C LYS A 54 -6.13 2.53 6.16
N PHE A 55 -7.20 2.84 5.43
CA PHE A 55 -7.08 3.44 4.12
C PHE A 55 -6.52 4.87 4.25
N LEU A 56 -5.51 5.18 3.47
CA LEU A 56 -4.90 6.50 3.48
C LEU A 56 -5.46 7.39 2.38
N HIS A 57 -5.20 6.99 1.14
CA HIS A 57 -5.71 7.72 -0.01
C HIS A 57 -5.50 6.89 -1.27
N HIS A 58 -6.01 7.39 -2.37
CA HIS A 58 -5.76 6.76 -3.66
C HIS A 58 -5.05 7.76 -4.57
N THR A 59 -4.30 7.23 -5.53
CA THR A 59 -3.53 8.05 -6.44
C THR A 59 -3.31 7.30 -7.73
N TRP A 60 -3.06 8.03 -8.80
CA TRP A 60 -2.83 7.43 -10.10
C TRP A 60 -1.43 6.89 -10.28
N LYS A 61 -0.51 7.22 -9.38
CA LYS A 61 0.88 6.81 -9.50
C LYS A 61 1.28 5.89 -8.37
N LYS A 62 1.94 4.80 -8.74
CA LYS A 62 2.41 3.83 -7.76
C LYS A 62 3.39 4.47 -6.78
N ASP A 63 4.30 5.29 -7.28
CA ASP A 63 5.30 5.92 -6.42
C ASP A 63 4.67 6.78 -5.35
N VAL A 64 3.61 7.49 -5.69
CA VAL A 64 2.91 8.33 -4.73
C VAL A 64 2.20 7.47 -3.70
N ALA A 65 1.65 6.33 -4.12
CA ALA A 65 1.00 5.42 -3.19
C ALA A 65 2.02 4.86 -2.19
N MET A 66 3.18 4.45 -2.67
CA MET A 66 4.24 3.97 -1.79
C MET A 66 4.68 5.05 -0.81
N MET A 67 4.84 6.26 -1.30
CA MET A 67 5.24 7.38 -0.45
C MET A 67 4.22 7.64 0.65
N GLY A 68 2.94 7.48 0.34
CA GLY A 68 1.89 7.64 1.35
C GLY A 68 2.08 6.69 2.51
N VAL A 69 2.38 5.42 2.20
CA VAL A 69 2.62 4.43 3.25
C VAL A 69 3.88 4.79 4.05
N VAL A 70 4.94 5.16 3.35
CA VAL A 70 6.21 5.50 4.01
C VAL A 70 6.02 6.67 4.96
N LEU A 71 5.33 7.70 4.51
CA LEU A 71 5.11 8.89 5.34
C LEU A 71 4.26 8.56 6.56
N ALA A 72 3.22 7.75 6.37
CA ALA A 72 2.36 7.39 7.49
C ALA A 72 3.12 6.58 8.54
N VAL A 73 3.96 5.65 8.07
CA VAL A 73 4.74 4.82 8.98
C VAL A 73 5.79 5.64 9.72
N ASN A 74 6.49 6.51 9.00
CA ASN A 74 7.59 7.27 9.58
C ASN A 74 7.11 8.37 10.52
N ASN A 75 5.92 8.90 10.27
CA ASN A 75 5.36 9.89 11.19
C ASN A 75 4.82 9.26 12.45
N ASN A 76 4.72 7.94 12.46
CA ASN A 76 4.27 7.22 13.65
C ASN A 76 2.97 7.78 14.19
N ILE A 77 2.02 7.92 13.34
CA ILE A 77 0.73 8.43 13.73
C ILE A 77 -0.02 7.31 14.43
N ASN A 78 -0.23 7.48 15.67
CA ASN A 78 -0.97 6.50 16.46
C ASN A 78 -2.35 6.99 16.76
#